data_bc183fe6e82ee82fec34e241082e64b3
#
_entry.id   bc183fe6e82ee82fec34e241082e64b3
#
_cell.length_a   1.000
_cell.length_b   1.000
_cell.length_c   1.000
_cell.angle_alpha   90.00
_cell.angle_beta   90.00
_cell.angle_gamma   90.00
#
_symmetry.space_group_name_H-M   'P 1'
#
loop_
_entity.id
_entity.type
_entity.pdbx_description
1 polymer ?
#
loop_
_entity_poly.entity_id
_entity_poly.type
_entity_poly.pdbx_seq_one_letter_code
_entity_poly.pdbx_strand_id
1 'polypeptide(L)'
;MKNSKAILQVPGTMKIISAEIPVPKEDEVLIKVEYVGICGSDVHGFESGPFIPPKDPNQEIGLGHECAGTVVAVGSRVRKFKPGDRVNIEPGVPCGHCRYCLEGKYNICPDVDFMATQPNYRGALTHYLCHPESFTYKLPDNMDTMEGALVEPAAVGMHAAMLADVKPGKKIIILGSGCIGLMTLQACKCLGATEIAVVDVLEKRLAMAEQLGATVVINGAKEDTIARCQQFTEDMGADIVFETAGSAVTVKQAPYLVMRGGKIMIVGTVPGDSAINFLKINREVTIQTVFRYANCYPVTIEAISSGRFDVKSMVTHIYDYRDVQQAFEESVNNKRDIIKGVIKISD
;
A
#
# COMPACT_ATOMS: atom_id res chain seq x y z
N MET A 1 27.68 17.00 1.29
CA MET A 1 26.84 15.81 1.24
C MET A 1 26.83 15.29 -0.18
N LYS A 2 26.82 13.98 -0.40
CA LYS A 2 26.68 13.38 -1.75
C LYS A 2 25.31 12.73 -1.82
N ASN A 3 24.61 12.85 -2.94
CA ASN A 3 23.39 12.12 -3.21
C ASN A 3 23.69 10.91 -4.10
N SER A 4 22.91 9.85 -3.93
CA SER A 4 22.83 8.74 -4.86
C SER A 4 21.40 8.27 -4.95
N LYS A 5 21.07 7.63 -6.07
CA LYS A 5 19.74 7.02 -6.30
C LYS A 5 19.90 5.63 -6.89
N ALA A 6 19.02 4.72 -6.54
CA ALA A 6 18.91 3.42 -7.16
C ALA A 6 17.91 3.49 -8.32
N ILE A 7 18.32 2.99 -9.48
CA ILE A 7 17.51 2.94 -10.70
C ILE A 7 17.39 1.50 -11.19
N LEU A 8 16.30 1.19 -11.85
CA LEU A 8 16.16 -0.02 -12.64
C LEU A 8 16.90 0.18 -13.95
N GLN A 9 18.04 -0.48 -14.12
CA GLN A 9 18.84 -0.37 -15.34
C GLN A 9 18.21 -1.16 -16.49
N VAL A 10 17.81 -2.37 -16.21
CA VAL A 10 17.01 -3.27 -17.05
C VAL A 10 16.20 -4.17 -16.11
N PRO A 11 15.13 -4.83 -16.58
CA PRO A 11 14.42 -5.80 -15.75
C PRO A 11 15.38 -6.79 -15.07
N GLY A 12 15.22 -6.98 -13.76
CA GLY A 12 16.08 -7.81 -12.92
C GLY A 12 17.39 -7.15 -12.45
N THR A 13 17.67 -5.90 -12.81
CA THR A 13 18.96 -5.26 -12.45
C THR A 13 18.77 -3.85 -11.89
N MET A 14 19.04 -3.69 -10.60
CA MET A 14 19.14 -2.40 -9.93
C MET A 14 20.55 -1.88 -9.97
N LYS A 15 20.71 -0.56 -10.10
CA LYS A 15 22.02 0.12 -10.08
C LYS A 15 21.96 1.38 -9.24
N ILE A 16 22.90 1.51 -8.32
CA ILE A 16 23.10 2.76 -7.58
C ILE A 16 24.01 3.68 -8.39
N ILE A 17 23.53 4.89 -8.65
CA ILE A 17 24.28 5.91 -9.38
C ILE A 17 24.40 7.18 -8.55
N SER A 18 25.43 7.98 -8.81
CA SER A 18 25.58 9.31 -8.22
C SER A 18 24.48 10.23 -8.75
N ALA A 19 23.95 11.08 -7.89
CA ALA A 19 22.95 12.08 -8.23
C ALA A 19 23.28 13.41 -7.54
N GLU A 20 22.77 14.50 -8.06
CA GLU A 20 22.80 15.79 -7.37
C GLU A 20 21.77 15.84 -6.25
N ILE A 21 22.03 16.61 -5.21
CA ILE A 21 21.00 16.91 -4.20
C ILE A 21 20.03 17.88 -4.83
N PRO A 22 18.73 17.54 -4.92
CA PRO A 22 17.76 18.43 -5.55
C PRO A 22 17.56 19.70 -4.71
N VAL A 23 17.29 20.80 -5.38
CA VAL A 23 16.94 22.07 -4.72
C VAL A 23 15.42 22.16 -4.64
N PRO A 24 14.84 22.36 -3.45
CA PRO A 24 13.38 22.45 -3.32
C PRO A 24 12.86 23.71 -4.02
N LYS A 25 11.73 23.56 -4.75
CA LYS A 25 10.97 24.70 -5.26
C LYS A 25 10.39 25.50 -4.10
N GLU A 26 9.74 26.61 -4.41
CA GLU A 26 9.22 27.52 -3.39
C GLU A 26 8.25 26.86 -2.40
N ASP A 27 7.49 25.85 -2.84
CA ASP A 27 6.46 25.12 -2.10
C ASP A 27 6.83 23.67 -1.78
N GLU A 28 8.11 23.30 -1.98
CA GLU A 28 8.61 21.96 -1.71
C GLU A 28 9.48 21.90 -0.44
N VAL A 29 9.54 20.75 0.16
CA VAL A 29 10.50 20.39 1.21
C VAL A 29 11.57 19.46 0.64
N LEU A 30 12.83 19.63 1.06
CA LEU A 30 13.90 18.68 0.81
C LEU A 30 13.97 17.71 1.97
N ILE A 31 13.81 16.44 1.68
CA ILE A 31 13.78 15.36 2.67
C ILE A 31 15.05 14.51 2.51
N LYS A 32 15.76 14.26 3.62
CA LYS A 32 16.71 13.17 3.76
C LYS A 32 15.90 11.91 4.00
N VAL A 33 15.89 11.00 3.04
CA VAL A 33 15.13 9.75 3.13
C VAL A 33 15.82 8.79 4.08
N GLU A 34 15.07 8.14 4.96
CA GLU A 34 15.58 7.19 5.95
C GLU A 34 15.10 5.77 5.68
N TYR A 35 13.81 5.60 5.36
CA TYR A 35 13.23 4.30 5.03
C TYR A 35 12.34 4.36 3.80
N VAL A 36 12.40 3.29 3.01
CA VAL A 36 11.52 3.06 1.86
C VAL A 36 10.97 1.65 1.92
N GLY A 37 9.65 1.51 1.92
CA GLY A 37 8.98 0.21 1.83
C GLY A 37 9.08 -0.36 0.41
N ILE A 38 9.15 -1.68 0.31
CA ILE A 38 9.08 -2.40 -0.97
C ILE A 38 7.63 -2.78 -1.24
N CYS A 39 7.05 -2.23 -2.31
CA CYS A 39 5.71 -2.53 -2.76
C CYS A 39 5.72 -3.69 -3.79
N GLY A 40 4.60 -4.42 -3.88
CA GLY A 40 4.42 -5.42 -4.93
C GLY A 40 4.53 -4.86 -6.35
N SER A 41 4.15 -3.60 -6.55
CA SER A 41 4.33 -2.91 -7.84
C SER A 41 5.79 -2.62 -8.18
N ASP A 42 6.62 -2.32 -7.17
CA ASP A 42 8.07 -2.17 -7.37
C ASP A 42 8.73 -3.51 -7.71
N VAL A 43 8.28 -4.61 -7.05
CA VAL A 43 8.74 -5.97 -7.36
C VAL A 43 8.37 -6.35 -8.79
N HIS A 44 7.13 -6.05 -9.23
CA HIS A 44 6.73 -6.25 -10.62
C HIS A 44 7.59 -5.41 -11.58
N GLY A 45 7.81 -4.14 -11.24
CA GLY A 45 8.67 -3.24 -12.00
C GLY A 45 10.10 -3.78 -12.15
N PHE A 46 10.63 -4.35 -11.09
CA PHE A 46 11.94 -5.01 -11.10
C PHE A 46 11.95 -6.25 -12.00
N GLU A 47 10.94 -7.13 -11.92
CA GLU A 47 10.87 -8.38 -12.72
C GLU A 47 10.65 -8.11 -14.21
N SER A 48 9.77 -7.16 -14.55
CA SER A 48 9.19 -7.07 -15.91
C SER A 48 9.27 -5.66 -16.53
N GLY A 49 9.80 -4.69 -15.79
CA GLY A 49 9.71 -3.28 -16.14
C GLY A 49 8.40 -2.64 -15.63
N PRO A 50 8.27 -1.31 -15.73
CA PRO A 50 7.10 -0.60 -15.26
C PRO A 50 5.84 -1.00 -16.04
N PHE A 51 4.68 -1.04 -15.37
CA PHE A 51 3.38 -1.36 -15.99
C PHE A 51 3.06 -0.51 -17.21
N ILE A 52 3.51 0.74 -17.20
CA ILE A 52 3.42 1.65 -18.33
C ILE A 52 4.87 2.04 -18.68
N PRO A 53 5.42 1.52 -19.79
CA PRO A 53 6.78 1.87 -20.21
C PRO A 53 6.91 3.37 -20.51
N PRO A 54 8.08 4.00 -20.21
CA PRO A 54 8.32 5.38 -20.58
C PRO A 54 8.31 5.54 -22.11
N LYS A 55 7.89 6.72 -22.58
CA LYS A 55 7.93 7.06 -24.01
C LYS A 55 9.37 7.27 -24.51
N ASP A 56 10.23 7.82 -23.65
CA ASP A 56 11.66 7.95 -23.92
C ASP A 56 12.36 6.66 -23.44
N PRO A 57 12.99 5.88 -24.32
CA PRO A 57 13.71 4.67 -23.93
C PRO A 57 14.94 4.94 -23.04
N ASN A 58 15.41 6.19 -23.00
CA ASN A 58 16.54 6.60 -22.12
C ASN A 58 16.05 7.14 -20.76
N GLN A 59 14.74 7.18 -20.53
CA GLN A 59 14.19 7.64 -19.25
C GLN A 59 14.70 6.74 -18.11
N GLU A 60 15.35 7.36 -17.12
CA GLU A 60 15.72 6.64 -15.89
C GLU A 60 14.47 6.21 -15.13
N ILE A 61 14.44 4.97 -14.68
CA ILE A 61 13.34 4.40 -13.93
C ILE A 61 13.79 4.21 -12.48
N GLY A 62 13.27 5.03 -11.59
CA GLY A 62 13.37 4.84 -10.14
C GLY A 62 12.23 3.98 -9.62
N LEU A 63 12.50 3.19 -8.58
CA LEU A 63 11.52 2.40 -7.84
C LEU A 63 11.37 2.95 -6.41
N GLY A 64 10.32 2.49 -5.71
CA GLY A 64 9.98 2.91 -4.35
C GLY A 64 9.11 4.17 -4.32
N HIS A 65 8.07 4.12 -3.50
CA HIS A 65 7.12 5.22 -3.31
C HIS A 65 6.57 5.27 -1.87
N GLU A 66 6.89 4.30 -1.04
CA GLU A 66 6.49 4.24 0.36
C GLU A 66 7.64 4.78 1.21
N CYS A 67 7.74 6.08 1.45
CA CYS A 67 8.94 6.62 2.11
C CYS A 67 8.66 7.64 3.20
N ALA A 68 9.63 7.72 4.13
CA ALA A 68 9.70 8.73 5.17
C ALA A 68 11.16 9.12 5.46
N GLY A 69 11.32 10.24 6.12
CA GLY A 69 12.63 10.77 6.48
C GLY A 69 12.53 12.09 7.24
N THR A 70 13.62 12.84 7.22
CA THR A 70 13.74 14.12 7.93
C THR A 70 13.91 15.29 6.96
N VAL A 71 13.15 16.35 7.18
CA VAL A 71 13.28 17.61 6.41
C VAL A 71 14.65 18.23 6.69
N VAL A 72 15.39 18.58 5.63
CA VAL A 72 16.71 19.22 5.75
C VAL A 72 16.75 20.64 5.18
N ALA A 73 15.83 20.97 4.28
CA ALA A 73 15.64 22.33 3.77
C ALA A 73 14.18 22.52 3.33
N VAL A 74 13.76 23.76 3.22
CA VAL A 74 12.41 24.15 2.80
C VAL A 74 12.44 25.28 1.78
N GLY A 75 11.50 25.25 0.85
CA GLY A 75 11.30 26.36 -0.09
C GLY A 75 10.73 27.61 0.57
N SER A 76 10.83 28.75 -0.10
CA SER A 76 10.51 30.06 0.47
C SER A 76 9.03 30.26 0.86
N ARG A 77 8.13 29.48 0.29
CA ARG A 77 6.68 29.52 0.57
C ARG A 77 6.20 28.48 1.55
N VAL A 78 7.04 27.51 1.92
CA VAL A 78 6.69 26.48 2.91
C VAL A 78 6.40 27.10 4.27
N ARG A 79 5.33 26.66 4.93
CA ARG A 79 4.86 27.18 6.23
C ARG A 79 4.67 26.10 7.29
N LYS A 80 4.43 24.85 6.88
CA LYS A 80 4.10 23.73 7.80
C LYS A 80 5.31 23.02 8.36
N PHE A 81 6.46 23.13 7.69
CA PHE A 81 7.66 22.35 8.00
C PHE A 81 8.89 23.21 8.22
N LYS A 82 9.84 22.68 8.98
CA LYS A 82 11.18 23.23 9.20
C LYS A 82 12.20 22.08 9.19
N PRO A 83 13.51 22.40 8.97
CA PRO A 83 14.56 21.41 9.13
C PRO A 83 14.51 20.72 10.48
N GLY A 84 14.66 19.38 10.49
CA GLY A 84 14.56 18.53 11.65
C GLY A 84 13.17 17.90 11.87
N ASP A 85 12.13 18.35 11.16
CA ASP A 85 10.82 17.68 11.26
C ASP A 85 10.89 16.30 10.56
N ARG A 86 10.42 15.26 11.26
CA ARG A 86 10.22 13.92 10.68
C ARG A 86 8.92 13.90 9.91
N VAL A 87 8.97 13.37 8.69
CA VAL A 87 7.84 13.41 7.74
C VAL A 87 7.74 12.13 6.94
N ASN A 88 6.53 11.85 6.48
CA ASN A 88 6.27 10.95 5.37
C ASN A 88 5.65 11.72 4.21
N ILE A 89 5.59 11.09 3.05
CA ILE A 89 5.02 11.68 1.85
C ILE A 89 3.86 10.85 1.33
N GLU A 90 2.88 11.53 0.78
CA GLU A 90 1.87 10.94 -0.10
C GLU A 90 2.41 11.03 -1.54
N PRO A 91 2.82 9.88 -2.15
CA PRO A 91 3.65 9.89 -3.36
C PRO A 91 2.93 10.35 -4.63
N GLY A 92 1.62 10.50 -4.59
CA GLY A 92 0.80 10.94 -5.72
C GLY A 92 0.44 12.41 -5.63
N VAL A 93 0.99 13.24 -6.51
CA VAL A 93 0.67 14.66 -6.60
C VAL A 93 -0.32 14.89 -7.75
N PRO A 94 -1.60 15.15 -7.46
CA PRO A 94 -2.62 15.32 -8.49
C PRO A 94 -2.55 16.73 -9.13
N CYS A 95 -3.24 16.91 -10.27
CA CYS A 95 -3.27 18.21 -10.95
C CYS A 95 -4.01 19.33 -10.18
N GLY A 96 -4.86 18.98 -9.22
CA GLY A 96 -5.60 19.92 -8.36
C GLY A 96 -6.83 20.59 -8.99
N HIS A 97 -7.06 20.48 -10.30
CA HIS A 97 -8.11 21.23 -11.00
C HIS A 97 -9.07 20.39 -11.84
N CYS A 98 -8.78 19.11 -12.08
CA CYS A 98 -9.71 18.24 -12.80
C CYS A 98 -10.94 17.90 -11.94
N ARG A 99 -11.99 17.40 -12.58
CA ARG A 99 -13.24 17.02 -11.90
C ARG A 99 -12.99 16.12 -10.69
N TYR A 100 -12.13 15.11 -10.81
CA TYR A 100 -11.85 14.18 -9.72
C TYR A 100 -11.15 14.84 -8.54
N CYS A 101 -10.20 15.73 -8.80
CA CYS A 101 -9.55 16.52 -7.75
C CYS A 101 -10.54 17.42 -7.01
N LEU A 102 -11.42 18.11 -7.74
CA LEU A 102 -12.43 18.99 -7.16
C LEU A 102 -13.50 18.24 -6.35
N GLU A 103 -13.75 16.96 -6.68
CA GLU A 103 -14.64 16.06 -5.91
C GLU A 103 -13.92 15.38 -4.73
N GLY A 104 -12.62 15.65 -4.48
CA GLY A 104 -11.81 15.01 -3.44
C GLY A 104 -11.39 13.57 -3.76
N LYS A 105 -11.58 13.13 -5.01
CA LYS A 105 -11.21 11.80 -5.51
C LYS A 105 -9.89 11.86 -6.28
N TYR A 106 -8.90 12.53 -5.74
CA TYR A 106 -7.65 12.86 -6.43
C TYR A 106 -6.77 11.62 -6.72
N ASN A 107 -7.01 10.49 -6.04
CA ASN A 107 -6.36 9.21 -6.33
C ASN A 107 -6.64 8.71 -7.77
N ILE A 108 -7.74 9.12 -8.39
CA ILE A 108 -8.12 8.80 -9.77
C ILE A 108 -7.94 9.99 -10.72
N CYS A 109 -7.10 10.96 -10.36
CA CYS A 109 -6.71 12.04 -11.25
C CYS A 109 -5.96 11.49 -12.47
N PRO A 110 -6.36 11.81 -13.71
CA PRO A 110 -5.68 11.31 -14.91
C PRO A 110 -4.26 11.86 -15.08
N ASP A 111 -3.98 13.03 -14.48
CA ASP A 111 -2.70 13.72 -14.58
C ASP A 111 -1.89 13.66 -13.27
N VAL A 112 -2.10 12.62 -12.47
CA VAL A 112 -1.33 12.44 -11.23
C VAL A 112 0.14 12.14 -11.54
N ASP A 113 1.05 12.93 -10.95
CA ASP A 113 2.47 12.59 -10.87
C ASP A 113 2.69 11.65 -9.69
N PHE A 114 2.70 10.36 -9.94
CA PHE A 114 2.88 9.36 -8.89
C PHE A 114 4.32 8.79 -8.93
N MET A 115 4.96 8.79 -7.78
CA MET A 115 6.33 8.33 -7.62
C MET A 115 6.53 6.89 -8.14
N ALA A 116 7.69 6.61 -8.75
CA ALA A 116 8.03 5.35 -9.40
C ALA A 116 7.14 4.97 -10.63
N THR A 117 6.27 5.88 -11.09
CA THR A 117 5.50 5.71 -12.32
C THR A 117 5.56 6.96 -13.20
N GLN A 118 4.75 6.98 -14.27
CA GLN A 118 4.66 8.17 -15.11
C GLN A 118 4.09 9.39 -14.34
N PRO A 119 4.39 10.63 -14.78
CA PRO A 119 5.15 10.90 -16.01
C PRO A 119 6.67 10.84 -15.84
N ASN A 120 7.17 10.93 -14.61
CA ASN A 120 8.58 11.24 -14.34
C ASN A 120 9.41 10.01 -13.92
N TYR A 121 8.78 8.91 -13.53
CA TYR A 121 9.45 7.68 -13.05
C TYR A 121 10.47 7.93 -11.93
N ARG A 122 10.24 8.97 -11.10
CA ARG A 122 11.11 9.28 -9.95
C ARG A 122 10.78 8.30 -8.82
N GLY A 123 11.80 7.60 -8.32
CA GLY A 123 11.66 6.70 -7.18
C GLY A 123 12.14 7.32 -5.88
N ALA A 124 11.68 6.75 -4.76
CA ALA A 124 12.10 7.14 -3.42
C ALA A 124 13.41 6.47 -2.97
N LEU A 125 13.97 5.54 -3.73
CA LEU A 125 15.26 4.89 -3.41
C LEU A 125 16.43 5.84 -3.69
N THR A 126 16.51 6.90 -2.90
CA THR A 126 17.52 7.97 -2.99
C THR A 126 17.77 8.55 -1.61
N HIS A 127 18.97 9.14 -1.37
CA HIS A 127 19.24 9.78 -0.07
C HIS A 127 18.48 11.09 0.13
N TYR A 128 18.17 11.81 -0.95
CA TYR A 128 17.48 13.10 -0.87
C TYR A 128 16.44 13.22 -1.98
N LEU A 129 15.28 13.70 -1.65
CA LEU A 129 14.22 14.03 -2.61
C LEU A 129 13.50 15.32 -2.20
N CYS A 130 12.92 16.00 -3.18
CA CYS A 130 12.00 17.11 -2.95
C CYS A 130 10.55 16.65 -3.13
N HIS A 131 9.67 17.14 -2.26
CA HIS A 131 8.24 16.85 -2.35
C HIS A 131 7.39 18.07 -1.95
N PRO A 132 6.20 18.27 -2.57
CA PRO A 132 5.34 19.40 -2.22
C PRO A 132 4.89 19.35 -0.76
N GLU A 133 4.84 20.54 -0.11
CA GLU A 133 4.33 20.68 1.26
C GLU A 133 2.92 20.12 1.45
N SER A 134 2.08 20.26 0.41
CA SER A 134 0.67 19.82 0.44
C SER A 134 0.46 18.32 0.52
N PHE A 135 1.46 17.54 0.09
CA PHE A 135 1.47 16.06 0.11
C PHE A 135 2.58 15.49 1.01
N THR A 136 3.04 16.31 1.96
CA THR A 136 3.97 15.93 3.02
C THR A 136 3.25 16.00 4.36
N TYR A 137 3.47 15.03 5.24
CA TYR A 137 2.80 14.94 6.54
C TYR A 137 3.82 14.78 7.66
N LYS A 138 3.64 15.55 8.73
CA LYS A 138 4.50 15.47 9.92
C LYS A 138 4.19 14.20 10.70
N LEU A 139 5.22 13.47 11.09
CA LEU A 139 5.09 12.34 11.98
C LEU A 139 4.99 12.81 13.44
N PRO A 140 4.08 12.23 14.24
CA PRO A 140 4.06 12.40 15.69
C PRO A 140 5.37 11.96 16.34
N ASP A 141 5.68 12.50 17.53
CA ASP A 141 6.94 12.24 18.21
C ASP A 141 7.14 10.77 18.63
N ASN A 142 6.06 10.02 18.78
CA ASN A 142 6.07 8.61 19.12
C ASN A 142 6.11 7.66 17.91
N MET A 143 6.13 8.17 16.68
CA MET A 143 6.32 7.39 15.47
C MET A 143 7.75 7.54 14.97
N ASP A 144 8.39 6.46 14.56
CA ASP A 144 9.66 6.54 13.83
C ASP A 144 9.44 6.64 12.29
N THR A 145 10.52 6.85 11.55
CA THR A 145 10.46 7.02 10.09
C THR A 145 10.22 5.71 9.35
N MET A 146 10.46 4.54 9.95
CA MET A 146 10.06 3.26 9.38
C MET A 146 8.53 3.10 9.42
N GLU A 147 7.90 3.43 10.55
CA GLU A 147 6.43 3.52 10.65
C GLU A 147 5.88 4.55 9.68
N GLY A 148 6.58 5.68 9.54
CA GLY A 148 6.24 6.74 8.58
C GLY A 148 6.21 6.25 7.14
N ALA A 149 7.19 5.45 6.72
CA ALA A 149 7.21 4.87 5.37
C ALA A 149 6.02 3.92 5.13
N LEU A 150 5.57 3.22 6.16
CA LEU A 150 4.48 2.25 6.07
C LEU A 150 3.08 2.88 6.16
N VAL A 151 2.97 4.19 6.35
CA VAL A 151 1.69 4.90 6.23
C VAL A 151 1.09 4.73 4.84
N GLU A 152 1.94 4.70 3.80
CA GLU A 152 1.48 4.55 2.41
C GLU A 152 0.65 3.27 2.21
N PRO A 153 1.19 2.06 2.44
CA PRO A 153 0.40 0.84 2.26
C PRO A 153 -0.74 0.71 3.28
N ALA A 154 -0.60 1.27 4.49
CA ALA A 154 -1.67 1.32 5.48
C ALA A 154 -2.84 2.19 5.00
N ALA A 155 -2.56 3.29 4.29
CA ALA A 155 -3.58 4.16 3.70
C ALA A 155 -4.39 3.43 2.61
N VAL A 156 -3.80 2.46 1.89
CA VAL A 156 -4.56 1.60 0.96
C VAL A 156 -5.60 0.77 1.70
N GLY A 157 -5.22 0.11 2.79
CA GLY A 157 -6.15 -0.64 3.63
C GLY A 157 -7.22 0.24 4.25
N MET A 158 -6.84 1.43 4.75
CA MET A 158 -7.76 2.41 5.33
C MET A 158 -8.77 2.90 4.29
N HIS A 159 -8.32 3.25 3.10
CA HIS A 159 -9.19 3.68 2.00
C HIS A 159 -10.18 2.59 1.59
N ALA A 160 -9.71 1.35 1.45
CA ALA A 160 -10.57 0.21 1.13
C ALA A 160 -11.67 0.02 2.19
N ALA A 161 -11.31 0.07 3.48
CA ALA A 161 -12.25 -0.08 4.57
C ALA A 161 -13.25 1.09 4.67
N MET A 162 -12.80 2.34 4.42
CA MET A 162 -13.69 3.52 4.38
C MET A 162 -14.65 3.46 3.19
N LEU A 163 -14.18 3.11 1.98
CA LEU A 163 -15.06 2.95 0.80
C LEU A 163 -16.10 1.84 1.00
N ALA A 164 -15.73 0.78 1.69
CA ALA A 164 -16.65 -0.31 2.01
C ALA A 164 -17.70 0.08 3.06
N ASP A 165 -17.53 1.22 3.75
CA ASP A 165 -18.37 1.68 4.86
C ASP A 165 -18.35 0.67 6.03
N VAL A 166 -17.14 0.25 6.42
CA VAL A 166 -16.94 -0.65 7.57
C VAL A 166 -17.45 0.00 8.85
N LYS A 167 -18.21 -0.75 9.65
CA LYS A 167 -18.84 -0.29 10.90
C LYS A 167 -18.90 -1.44 11.90
N PRO A 168 -19.12 -1.14 13.19
CA PRO A 168 -19.46 -2.16 14.18
C PRO A 168 -20.66 -3.02 13.75
N GLY A 169 -20.61 -4.31 14.05
CA GLY A 169 -21.65 -5.28 13.71
C GLY A 169 -21.59 -5.85 12.28
N LYS A 170 -20.65 -5.39 11.44
CA LYS A 170 -20.42 -5.95 10.11
C LYS A 170 -19.54 -7.20 10.19
N LYS A 171 -19.99 -8.30 9.54
CA LYS A 171 -19.16 -9.48 9.30
C LYS A 171 -18.32 -9.28 8.04
N ILE A 172 -17.02 -9.49 8.16
CA ILE A 172 -16.03 -9.18 7.10
C ILE A 172 -15.27 -10.45 6.75
N ILE A 173 -15.04 -10.66 5.45
CA ILE A 173 -14.13 -11.69 4.96
C ILE A 173 -13.03 -10.98 4.13
N ILE A 174 -11.78 -11.32 4.41
CA ILE A 174 -10.62 -10.83 3.66
C ILE A 174 -9.95 -12.02 2.97
N LEU A 175 -9.92 -12.00 1.65
CA LEU A 175 -9.29 -13.01 0.81
C LEU A 175 -7.86 -12.57 0.45
N GLY A 176 -6.88 -13.20 1.07
CA GLY A 176 -5.47 -12.87 1.02
C GLY A 176 -4.99 -12.12 2.28
N SER A 177 -3.93 -12.61 2.92
CA SER A 177 -3.25 -11.98 4.05
C SER A 177 -1.81 -11.58 3.72
N GLY A 178 -1.58 -11.12 2.49
CA GLY A 178 -0.38 -10.36 2.14
C GLY A 178 -0.37 -9.00 2.83
N CYS A 179 0.61 -8.16 2.52
CA CYS A 179 0.75 -6.84 3.13
C CYS A 179 -0.57 -6.05 3.12
N ILE A 180 -1.21 -5.90 1.96
CA ILE A 180 -2.47 -5.13 1.83
C ILE A 180 -3.64 -5.78 2.55
N GLY A 181 -3.75 -7.12 2.55
CA GLY A 181 -4.80 -7.82 3.31
C GLY A 181 -4.67 -7.60 4.82
N LEU A 182 -3.45 -7.65 5.36
CA LEU A 182 -3.19 -7.36 6.77
C LEU A 182 -3.39 -5.87 7.12
N MET A 183 -3.05 -4.95 6.21
CA MET A 183 -3.38 -3.52 6.37
C MET A 183 -4.90 -3.31 6.37
N THR A 184 -5.64 -3.99 5.47
CA THR A 184 -7.11 -3.93 5.42
C THR A 184 -7.74 -4.51 6.69
N LEU A 185 -7.24 -5.62 7.22
CA LEU A 185 -7.67 -6.20 8.50
C LEU A 185 -7.59 -5.16 9.62
N GLN A 186 -6.44 -4.53 9.78
CA GLN A 186 -6.22 -3.55 10.84
C GLN A 186 -7.08 -2.29 10.64
N ALA A 187 -7.22 -1.82 9.40
CA ALA A 187 -8.10 -0.70 9.06
C ALA A 187 -9.56 -1.01 9.43
N CYS A 188 -10.06 -2.22 9.12
CA CYS A 188 -11.40 -2.65 9.51
C CYS A 188 -11.57 -2.63 11.04
N LYS A 189 -10.58 -3.09 11.79
CA LYS A 189 -10.59 -3.03 13.26
C LYS A 189 -10.60 -1.59 13.77
N CYS A 190 -9.78 -0.70 13.20
CA CYS A 190 -9.77 0.72 13.55
C CYS A 190 -11.15 1.38 13.35
N LEU A 191 -11.90 0.95 12.33
CA LEU A 191 -13.26 1.43 12.05
C LEU A 191 -14.36 0.70 12.83
N GLY A 192 -13.97 -0.19 13.76
CA GLY A 192 -14.87 -0.82 14.72
C GLY A 192 -15.40 -2.20 14.33
N ALA A 193 -14.88 -2.83 13.28
CA ALA A 193 -15.25 -4.21 12.97
C ALA A 193 -14.77 -5.17 14.07
N THR A 194 -15.62 -6.10 14.47
CA THR A 194 -15.37 -7.08 15.54
C THR A 194 -15.31 -8.52 15.03
N GLU A 195 -15.88 -8.80 13.87
CA GLU A 195 -15.96 -10.13 13.27
C GLU A 195 -15.28 -10.10 11.88
N ILE A 196 -14.05 -10.59 11.82
CA ILE A 196 -13.24 -10.58 10.58
C ILE A 196 -12.63 -11.97 10.38
N ALA A 197 -13.03 -12.65 9.30
CA ALA A 197 -12.37 -13.86 8.85
C ALA A 197 -11.31 -13.51 7.79
N VAL A 198 -10.13 -14.12 7.89
CA VAL A 198 -9.02 -13.93 6.96
C VAL A 198 -8.66 -15.27 6.32
N VAL A 199 -8.57 -15.28 5.01
CA VAL A 199 -8.25 -16.46 4.21
C VAL A 199 -6.90 -16.29 3.53
N ASP A 200 -6.00 -17.25 3.65
CA ASP A 200 -4.76 -17.34 2.88
C ASP A 200 -4.36 -18.81 2.71
N VAL A 201 -3.34 -19.08 1.91
CA VAL A 201 -2.78 -20.42 1.73
C VAL A 201 -1.47 -20.62 2.51
N LEU A 202 -0.93 -19.56 3.10
CA LEU A 202 0.35 -19.57 3.82
C LEU A 202 0.15 -19.42 5.33
N GLU A 203 0.57 -20.42 6.10
CA GLU A 203 0.44 -20.44 7.56
C GLU A 203 1.08 -19.22 8.25
N LYS A 204 2.26 -18.80 7.79
CA LYS A 204 2.97 -17.62 8.34
C LYS A 204 2.14 -16.35 8.25
N ARG A 205 1.42 -16.17 7.13
CA ARG A 205 0.55 -15.00 6.91
C ARG A 205 -0.73 -15.08 7.73
N LEU A 206 -1.29 -16.29 7.89
CA LEU A 206 -2.44 -16.54 8.74
C LEU A 206 -2.11 -16.31 10.22
N ALA A 207 -0.94 -16.77 10.68
CA ALA A 207 -0.46 -16.50 12.04
C ALA A 207 -0.32 -14.99 12.30
N MET A 208 0.19 -14.23 11.33
CA MET A 208 0.24 -12.77 11.43
C MET A 208 -1.17 -12.15 11.46
N ALA A 209 -2.11 -12.65 10.66
CA ALA A 209 -3.48 -12.18 10.68
C ALA A 209 -4.15 -12.42 12.05
N GLU A 210 -3.90 -13.58 12.66
CA GLU A 210 -4.37 -13.90 14.01
C GLU A 210 -3.76 -12.96 15.07
N GLN A 211 -2.43 -12.75 15.02
CA GLN A 211 -1.73 -11.81 15.90
C GLN A 211 -2.28 -10.39 15.76
N LEU A 212 -2.61 -9.94 14.56
CA LEU A 212 -3.19 -8.62 14.27
C LEU A 212 -4.70 -8.56 14.55
N GLY A 213 -5.30 -9.67 15.00
CA GLY A 213 -6.64 -9.75 15.57
C GLY A 213 -7.73 -10.12 14.58
N ALA A 214 -7.43 -10.97 13.59
CA ALA A 214 -8.48 -11.70 12.89
C ALA A 214 -9.27 -12.57 13.87
N THR A 215 -10.61 -12.61 13.71
CA THR A 215 -11.47 -13.44 14.56
C THR A 215 -11.36 -14.91 14.19
N VAL A 216 -11.24 -15.19 12.90
CA VAL A 216 -11.05 -16.52 12.31
C VAL A 216 -10.00 -16.44 11.22
N VAL A 217 -9.11 -17.42 11.18
CA VAL A 217 -8.17 -17.62 10.07
C VAL A 217 -8.50 -18.94 9.36
N ILE A 218 -8.44 -18.95 8.04
CA ILE A 218 -8.84 -20.09 7.20
C ILE A 218 -7.71 -20.38 6.23
N ASN A 219 -7.15 -21.59 6.30
CA ASN A 219 -6.14 -22.01 5.33
C ASN A 219 -6.80 -22.65 4.10
N GLY A 220 -6.96 -21.85 3.04
CA GLY A 220 -7.59 -22.28 1.79
C GLY A 220 -6.82 -23.36 1.01
N ALA A 221 -5.60 -23.72 1.42
CA ALA A 221 -4.87 -24.89 0.88
C ALA A 221 -5.22 -26.19 1.61
N LYS A 222 -5.80 -26.10 2.81
CA LYS A 222 -6.12 -27.24 3.68
C LYS A 222 -7.60 -27.45 3.91
N GLU A 223 -8.40 -26.41 3.76
CA GLU A 223 -9.83 -26.37 4.07
C GLU A 223 -10.64 -25.89 2.87
N ASP A 224 -11.91 -26.28 2.79
CA ASP A 224 -12.85 -25.67 1.84
C ASP A 224 -13.16 -24.24 2.31
N THR A 225 -12.57 -23.27 1.60
CA THR A 225 -12.72 -21.85 1.88
C THR A 225 -14.19 -21.42 1.93
N ILE A 226 -15.01 -21.90 0.97
CA ILE A 226 -16.41 -21.47 0.90
C ILE A 226 -17.19 -22.02 2.08
N ALA A 227 -17.06 -23.31 2.37
CA ALA A 227 -17.76 -23.93 3.49
C ALA A 227 -17.36 -23.30 4.85
N ARG A 228 -16.07 -23.02 5.05
CA ARG A 228 -15.57 -22.40 6.29
C ARG A 228 -16.04 -20.95 6.45
N CYS A 229 -16.06 -20.19 5.37
CA CYS A 229 -16.61 -18.82 5.38
C CYS A 229 -18.13 -18.81 5.61
N GLN A 230 -18.86 -19.77 5.04
CA GLN A 230 -20.30 -19.94 5.29
C GLN A 230 -20.56 -20.28 6.76
N GLN A 231 -19.79 -21.18 7.34
CA GLN A 231 -19.87 -21.47 8.78
C GLN A 231 -19.62 -20.22 9.63
N PHE A 232 -18.62 -19.39 9.31
CA PHE A 232 -18.34 -18.14 10.01
C PHE A 232 -19.49 -17.15 9.91
N THR A 233 -20.18 -17.10 8.78
CA THR A 233 -21.29 -16.18 8.53
C THR A 233 -22.67 -16.81 8.80
N GLU A 234 -22.74 -18.00 9.37
CA GLU A 234 -23.99 -18.72 9.66
C GLU A 234 -24.88 -18.84 8.41
N ASP A 235 -24.25 -19.16 7.27
CA ASP A 235 -24.85 -19.28 5.93
C ASP A 235 -25.47 -17.99 5.35
N MET A 236 -25.39 -16.86 6.06
CA MET A 236 -25.93 -15.58 5.58
C MET A 236 -25.02 -14.88 4.57
N GLY A 237 -23.72 -15.19 4.56
CA GLY A 237 -22.69 -14.45 3.84
C GLY A 237 -22.21 -13.22 4.61
N ALA A 238 -21.05 -12.68 4.23
CA ALA A 238 -20.45 -11.50 4.85
C ALA A 238 -21.05 -10.20 4.30
N ASP A 239 -21.18 -9.18 5.15
CA ASP A 239 -21.53 -7.82 4.72
C ASP A 239 -20.53 -7.27 3.69
N ILE A 240 -19.25 -7.56 3.91
CA ILE A 240 -18.16 -7.07 3.08
C ILE A 240 -17.15 -8.19 2.83
N VAL A 241 -16.80 -8.39 1.57
CA VAL A 241 -15.72 -9.28 1.14
C VAL A 241 -14.63 -8.44 0.49
N PHE A 242 -13.43 -8.42 1.05
CA PHE A 242 -12.26 -7.81 0.45
C PHE A 242 -11.46 -8.86 -0.32
N GLU A 243 -11.22 -8.63 -1.59
CA GLU A 243 -10.27 -9.39 -2.41
C GLU A 243 -8.94 -8.62 -2.42
N THR A 244 -7.92 -9.15 -1.75
CA THR A 244 -6.61 -8.52 -1.61
C THR A 244 -5.46 -9.41 -2.09
N ALA A 245 -5.77 -10.63 -2.54
CA ALA A 245 -4.78 -11.57 -3.05
C ALA A 245 -4.37 -11.28 -4.51
N GLY A 246 -5.21 -10.54 -5.25
CA GLY A 246 -5.00 -10.29 -6.67
C GLY A 246 -5.05 -11.58 -7.51
N SER A 247 -5.96 -12.51 -7.20
CA SER A 247 -6.03 -13.83 -7.81
C SER A 247 -7.39 -14.08 -8.44
N ALA A 248 -7.39 -14.67 -9.65
CA ALA A 248 -8.61 -15.13 -10.30
C ALA A 248 -9.38 -16.18 -9.48
N VAL A 249 -8.70 -16.92 -8.59
CA VAL A 249 -9.33 -17.91 -7.69
C VAL A 249 -10.17 -17.19 -6.64
N THR A 250 -9.61 -16.20 -5.96
CA THR A 250 -10.29 -15.44 -4.91
C THR A 250 -11.41 -14.55 -5.47
N VAL A 251 -11.21 -13.97 -6.66
CA VAL A 251 -12.28 -13.27 -7.39
C VAL A 251 -13.47 -14.19 -7.68
N LYS A 252 -13.23 -15.44 -8.10
CA LYS A 252 -14.30 -16.43 -8.32
C LYS A 252 -14.99 -16.88 -7.03
N GLN A 253 -14.30 -16.88 -5.91
CA GLN A 253 -14.85 -17.26 -4.59
C GLN A 253 -15.73 -16.16 -4.00
N ALA A 254 -15.35 -14.88 -4.14
CA ALA A 254 -16.02 -13.74 -3.50
C ALA A 254 -17.56 -13.72 -3.67
N PRO A 255 -18.16 -14.03 -4.85
CA PRO A 255 -19.62 -14.10 -5.03
C PRO A 255 -20.34 -15.12 -4.16
N TYR A 256 -19.65 -16.15 -3.66
CA TYR A 256 -20.21 -17.19 -2.81
C TYR A 256 -20.13 -16.85 -1.32
N LEU A 257 -19.42 -15.77 -0.98
CA LEU A 257 -19.11 -15.39 0.39
C LEU A 257 -19.86 -14.14 0.85
N VAL A 258 -20.36 -13.34 -0.08
CA VAL A 258 -21.04 -12.08 0.20
C VAL A 258 -22.54 -12.29 0.43
N MET A 259 -23.10 -11.58 1.39
CA MET A 259 -24.56 -11.60 1.63
C MET A 259 -25.32 -10.79 0.57
N ARG A 260 -26.66 -10.94 0.55
CA ARG A 260 -27.54 -10.08 -0.26
C ARG A 260 -27.42 -8.63 0.18
N GLY A 261 -27.27 -7.71 -0.79
CA GLY A 261 -27.03 -6.29 -0.53
C GLY A 261 -25.63 -5.96 0.01
N GLY A 262 -24.75 -6.97 0.12
CA GLY A 262 -23.37 -6.78 0.59
C GLY A 262 -22.44 -6.20 -0.46
N LYS A 263 -21.16 -6.07 -0.11
CA LYS A 263 -20.14 -5.46 -0.98
C LYS A 263 -18.97 -6.41 -1.23
N ILE A 264 -18.49 -6.44 -2.46
CA ILE A 264 -17.21 -7.06 -2.84
C ILE A 264 -16.26 -5.94 -3.24
N MET A 265 -15.15 -5.81 -2.51
CA MET A 265 -14.13 -4.79 -2.73
C MET A 265 -12.91 -5.45 -3.36
N ILE A 266 -12.62 -5.13 -4.61
CA ILE A 266 -11.45 -5.64 -5.32
C ILE A 266 -10.29 -4.67 -5.08
N VAL A 267 -9.39 -5.06 -4.20
CA VAL A 267 -8.21 -4.28 -3.78
C VAL A 267 -6.94 -4.81 -4.45
N GLY A 268 -6.86 -6.12 -4.62
CA GLY A 268 -5.75 -6.77 -5.29
C GLY A 268 -5.68 -6.44 -6.78
N THR A 269 -4.46 -6.36 -7.32
CA THR A 269 -4.26 -6.25 -8.76
C THR A 269 -4.44 -7.63 -9.40
N VAL A 270 -5.56 -7.86 -10.06
CA VAL A 270 -5.89 -9.14 -10.69
C VAL A 270 -5.41 -9.13 -12.14
N PRO A 271 -4.42 -9.95 -12.53
CA PRO A 271 -3.95 -9.99 -13.89
C PRO A 271 -4.93 -10.72 -14.81
N GLY A 272 -5.20 -10.16 -16.00
CA GLY A 272 -6.05 -10.76 -17.02
C GLY A 272 -7.53 -10.84 -16.66
N ASP A 273 -8.27 -11.67 -17.38
CA ASP A 273 -9.71 -11.82 -17.23
C ASP A 273 -10.06 -12.74 -16.04
N SER A 274 -11.08 -12.38 -15.30
CA SER A 274 -11.63 -13.18 -14.19
C SER A 274 -13.14 -13.33 -14.33
N ALA A 275 -13.63 -14.55 -14.24
CA ALA A 275 -15.05 -14.85 -14.35
C ALA A 275 -15.77 -14.66 -13.02
N ILE A 276 -16.92 -14.01 -13.03
CA ILE A 276 -17.80 -13.81 -11.88
C ILE A 276 -19.15 -14.47 -12.17
N ASN A 277 -19.67 -15.25 -11.20
CA ASN A 277 -20.99 -15.84 -11.30
C ASN A 277 -22.07 -14.84 -10.86
N PHE A 278 -22.67 -14.14 -11.82
CA PHE A 278 -23.70 -13.12 -11.56
C PHE A 278 -24.99 -13.68 -10.95
N LEU A 279 -25.30 -14.97 -11.10
CA LEU A 279 -26.46 -15.58 -10.43
C LEU A 279 -26.28 -15.62 -8.90
N LYS A 280 -25.04 -15.63 -8.41
CA LYS A 280 -24.76 -15.61 -6.96
C LYS A 280 -24.89 -14.22 -6.35
N ILE A 281 -24.73 -13.18 -7.16
CA ILE A 281 -24.74 -11.78 -6.70
C ILE A 281 -25.91 -10.96 -7.26
N ASN A 282 -26.97 -11.60 -7.73
CA ASN A 282 -28.12 -10.94 -8.34
C ASN A 282 -29.11 -10.32 -7.34
N ARG A 283 -28.71 -10.15 -6.08
CA ARG A 283 -29.50 -9.57 -4.98
C ARG A 283 -28.83 -8.30 -4.46
N GLU A 284 -28.69 -7.29 -5.33
CA GLU A 284 -28.17 -5.95 -5.01
C GLU A 284 -26.75 -5.93 -4.42
N VAL A 285 -25.92 -6.91 -4.76
CA VAL A 285 -24.51 -6.92 -4.37
C VAL A 285 -23.74 -5.87 -5.17
N THR A 286 -22.98 -5.04 -4.48
CA THR A 286 -22.08 -4.07 -5.09
C THR A 286 -20.69 -4.68 -5.30
N ILE A 287 -20.12 -4.56 -6.50
CA ILE A 287 -18.70 -4.83 -6.76
C ILE A 287 -18.01 -3.50 -7.01
N GLN A 288 -16.98 -3.20 -6.24
CA GLN A 288 -16.21 -1.97 -6.38
C GLN A 288 -14.70 -2.25 -6.36
N THR A 289 -13.99 -1.65 -7.30
CA THR A 289 -12.52 -1.65 -7.29
C THR A 289 -12.00 -0.58 -6.36
N VAL A 290 -10.83 -0.83 -5.77
CA VAL A 290 -10.11 0.13 -4.94
C VAL A 290 -8.81 0.50 -5.66
N PHE A 291 -8.51 1.79 -5.73
CA PHE A 291 -7.29 2.27 -6.37
C PHE A 291 -6.57 3.26 -5.46
N ARG A 292 -5.37 2.87 -4.98
CA ARG A 292 -4.58 3.70 -4.07
C ARG A 292 -5.41 4.20 -2.89
N TYR A 293 -5.41 5.49 -2.61
CA TYR A 293 -6.12 6.15 -1.50
C TYR A 293 -6.36 7.63 -1.82
N ALA A 294 -7.32 8.21 -1.14
CA ALA A 294 -7.52 9.66 -1.08
C ALA A 294 -7.97 10.06 0.33
N ASN A 295 -7.45 11.18 0.84
CA ASN A 295 -7.82 11.77 2.14
C ASN A 295 -7.59 10.85 3.36
N CYS A 296 -6.68 9.86 3.25
CA CYS A 296 -6.49 8.82 4.28
C CYS A 296 -5.24 9.02 5.15
N TYR A 297 -4.25 9.81 4.72
CA TYR A 297 -2.98 9.94 5.44
C TYR A 297 -3.14 10.42 6.90
N PRO A 298 -3.87 11.51 7.18
CA PRO A 298 -4.00 11.98 8.56
C PRO A 298 -4.62 10.93 9.50
N VAL A 299 -5.72 10.28 9.07
CA VAL A 299 -6.39 9.26 9.89
C VAL A 299 -5.53 7.99 10.05
N THR A 300 -4.74 7.64 9.04
CA THR A 300 -3.83 6.50 9.09
C THR A 300 -2.66 6.76 10.04
N ILE A 301 -2.06 7.96 9.99
CA ILE A 301 -1.02 8.39 10.94
C ILE A 301 -1.55 8.35 12.36
N GLU A 302 -2.76 8.87 12.59
CA GLU A 302 -3.41 8.84 13.92
C GLU A 302 -3.64 7.39 14.40
N ALA A 303 -4.10 6.50 13.52
CA ALA A 303 -4.32 5.10 13.86
C ALA A 303 -3.02 4.37 14.25
N ILE A 304 -1.91 4.64 13.53
CA ILE A 304 -0.59 4.07 13.84
C ILE A 304 -0.05 4.68 15.15
N SER A 305 -0.06 5.99 15.27
CA SER A 305 0.50 6.68 16.45
C SER A 305 -0.25 6.36 17.75
N SER A 306 -1.56 6.08 17.66
CA SER A 306 -2.36 5.64 18.80
C SER A 306 -2.17 4.16 19.16
N GLY A 307 -1.37 3.40 18.42
CA GLY A 307 -1.14 1.97 18.60
C GLY A 307 -2.32 1.07 18.17
N ARG A 308 -3.32 1.62 17.52
CA ARG A 308 -4.46 0.84 16.97
C ARG A 308 -4.12 0.13 15.68
N PHE A 309 -3.07 0.56 15.01
CA PHE A 309 -2.60 0.01 13.75
C PHE A 309 -1.11 -0.31 13.87
N ASP A 310 -0.77 -1.58 13.93
CA ASP A 310 0.60 -2.07 14.08
C ASP A 310 1.22 -2.37 12.72
N VAL A 311 1.99 -1.43 12.20
CA VAL A 311 2.72 -1.61 10.94
C VAL A 311 4.09 -2.26 11.17
N LYS A 312 4.69 -2.11 12.38
CA LYS A 312 6.02 -2.62 12.71
C LYS A 312 6.10 -4.13 12.69
N SER A 313 5.13 -4.81 13.31
CA SER A 313 5.10 -6.28 13.36
C SER A 313 5.00 -6.92 11.99
N MET A 314 4.56 -6.17 10.98
CA MET A 314 4.48 -6.66 9.60
C MET A 314 5.82 -6.64 8.88
N VAL A 315 6.81 -5.87 9.36
CA VAL A 315 8.15 -5.79 8.76
C VAL A 315 8.92 -7.05 9.06
N THR A 316 9.09 -7.90 8.06
CA THR A 316 9.81 -9.17 8.19
C THR A 316 11.27 -9.08 7.75
N HIS A 317 11.61 -8.11 6.90
CA HIS A 317 12.95 -7.94 6.34
C HIS A 317 13.32 -6.46 6.26
N ILE A 318 14.53 -6.14 6.72
CA ILE A 318 15.13 -4.82 6.63
C ILE A 318 16.45 -4.97 5.87
N TYR A 319 16.59 -4.23 4.78
CA TYR A 319 17.78 -4.26 3.93
C TYR A 319 18.54 -2.93 4.03
N ASP A 320 19.87 -2.99 3.89
CA ASP A 320 20.68 -1.79 3.68
C ASP A 320 20.48 -1.29 2.24
N TYR A 321 20.54 0.01 2.03
CA TYR A 321 20.43 0.62 0.71
C TYR A 321 21.44 0.07 -0.30
N ARG A 322 22.65 -0.27 0.17
CA ARG A 322 23.71 -0.85 -0.67
C ARG A 322 23.32 -2.23 -1.22
N ASP A 323 22.41 -2.92 -0.55
CA ASP A 323 21.97 -4.26 -0.89
C ASP A 323 20.62 -4.23 -1.67
N VAL A 324 20.30 -3.08 -2.31
CA VAL A 324 19.04 -2.88 -3.04
C VAL A 324 18.77 -3.97 -4.09
N GLN A 325 19.81 -4.44 -4.79
CA GLN A 325 19.68 -5.55 -5.75
C GLN A 325 19.19 -6.82 -5.05
N GLN A 326 19.86 -7.22 -3.97
CA GLN A 326 19.47 -8.40 -3.18
C GLN A 326 18.06 -8.27 -2.59
N ALA A 327 17.70 -7.07 -2.11
CA ALA A 327 16.37 -6.80 -1.56
C ALA A 327 15.25 -7.09 -2.57
N PHE A 328 15.44 -6.72 -3.84
CA PHE A 328 14.49 -7.01 -4.89
C PHE A 328 14.52 -8.48 -5.34
N GLU A 329 15.70 -9.08 -5.47
CA GLU A 329 15.84 -10.51 -5.80
C GLU A 329 15.14 -11.39 -4.74
N GLU A 330 15.35 -11.10 -3.46
CA GLU A 330 14.66 -11.83 -2.38
C GLU A 330 13.16 -11.57 -2.39
N SER A 331 12.72 -10.35 -2.67
CA SER A 331 11.29 -10.03 -2.77
C SER A 331 10.60 -10.78 -3.93
N VAL A 332 11.33 -11.12 -4.99
CA VAL A 332 10.85 -11.97 -6.08
C VAL A 332 10.85 -13.44 -5.67
N ASN A 333 11.97 -13.95 -5.13
CA ASN A 333 12.20 -15.37 -4.92
C ASN A 333 11.55 -15.89 -3.63
N ASN A 334 11.44 -15.06 -2.59
CA ASN A 334 10.95 -15.42 -1.25
C ASN A 334 9.58 -14.80 -0.93
N LYS A 335 8.71 -14.63 -1.92
CA LYS A 335 7.34 -14.06 -1.75
C LYS A 335 6.51 -14.74 -0.65
N ARG A 336 6.85 -16.00 -0.28
CA ARG A 336 6.16 -16.74 0.79
C ARG A 336 6.58 -16.31 2.19
N ASP A 337 7.82 -15.88 2.34
CA ASP A 337 8.41 -15.55 3.65
C ASP A 337 8.36 -14.05 3.97
N ILE A 338 8.31 -13.20 2.95
CA ILE A 338 8.27 -11.76 3.10
C ILE A 338 6.81 -11.30 3.15
N ILE A 339 6.42 -10.70 4.28
CA ILE A 339 5.16 -9.97 4.43
C ILE A 339 5.38 -8.52 4.00
N LYS A 340 6.37 -7.86 4.63
CA LYS A 340 6.82 -6.52 4.25
C LYS A 340 8.33 -6.42 4.36
N GLY A 341 8.96 -6.01 3.24
CA GLY A 341 10.35 -5.60 3.19
C GLY A 341 10.46 -4.08 3.24
N VAL A 342 11.50 -3.58 3.90
CA VAL A 342 11.87 -2.16 3.90
C VAL A 342 13.35 -2.00 3.62
N ILE A 343 13.73 -0.90 2.97
CA ILE A 343 15.13 -0.54 2.71
C ILE A 343 15.47 0.65 3.58
N LYS A 344 16.51 0.52 4.41
CA LYS A 344 17.09 1.60 5.19
C LYS A 344 18.05 2.38 4.29
N ILE A 345 17.73 3.63 3.98
CA ILE A 345 18.48 4.48 3.04
C ILE A 345 19.62 5.21 3.77
N SER A 346 19.33 5.74 4.94
CA SER A 346 20.31 6.50 5.74
C SER A 346 20.00 6.41 7.23
N ASP A 347 21.00 6.69 8.06
CA ASP A 347 20.89 6.81 9.50
C ASP A 347 20.30 8.17 9.91
#